data_6b7d8e09da73176db96731ca38c00c0b
#
_entry.id   6b7d8e09da73176db96731ca38c00c0b
#
_cell.length_a   1.000
_cell.length_b   1.000
_cell.length_c   1.000
_cell.angle_alpha   90.00
_cell.angle_beta   90.00
_cell.angle_gamma   90.00
#
_symmetry.space_group_name_H-M   'P 1'
#
loop_
_entity.id
_entity.type
_entity.pdbx_description
1 polymer ?
#
loop_
_entity_poly.entity_id
_entity_poly.type
_entity_poly.pdbx_seq_one_letter_code
_entity_poly.pdbx_strand_id
1 'polypeptide(L)'
;VKLLKIPRGADRFFMERHAKLGPVETAMEGIFLCGCAQGPKDIADSISQASAVASKVSALLSEDTIRLEPIVSTSDPKLCRACGKCVEVCEYHALELNEIEVGKQVVFVNEALCKGCGVCQATCPKKGIFIRGFKLEQLGEMVNAALEEA
;
A
#
# COMPACT_ATOMS: atom_id res chain seq x y z
N VAL A 1 4.17 -1.58 -15.81
CA VAL A 1 4.36 -2.35 -14.58
C VAL A 1 5.41 -1.68 -13.69
N LYS A 2 6.69 -1.64 -14.09
CA LYS A 2 7.76 -1.09 -13.25
C LYS A 2 7.54 0.37 -12.82
N LEU A 3 7.01 1.21 -13.72
CA LEU A 3 6.78 2.62 -13.46
C LEU A 3 5.59 2.85 -12.52
N LEU A 4 4.46 2.20 -12.77
CA LEU A 4 3.20 2.42 -12.06
C LEU A 4 2.95 1.40 -10.94
N LYS A 5 3.84 0.41 -10.74
CA LYS A 5 3.73 -0.64 -9.71
C LYS A 5 2.42 -1.45 -9.74
N ILE A 6 1.77 -1.52 -10.89
CA ILE A 6 0.52 -2.28 -11.05
C ILE A 6 0.87 -3.76 -11.23
N PRO A 7 0.27 -4.67 -10.45
CA PRO A 7 0.48 -6.10 -10.60
C PRO A 7 -0.13 -6.63 -11.92
N ARG A 8 0.43 -7.73 -12.41
CA ARG A 8 -0.09 -8.48 -13.56
C ARG A 8 -0.41 -9.90 -13.17
N GLY A 9 -1.47 -10.43 -13.73
CA GLY A 9 -1.82 -11.83 -13.64
C GLY A 9 -0.86 -12.75 -14.40
N ALA A 10 -1.05 -14.06 -14.26
CA ALA A 10 -0.32 -15.07 -15.01
C ALA A 10 -0.55 -14.96 -16.54
N ASP A 11 -1.69 -14.42 -16.95
CA ASP A 11 -2.08 -14.07 -18.31
C ASP A 11 -1.41 -12.82 -18.87
N ARG A 12 -0.60 -12.11 -18.05
CA ARG A 12 0.12 -10.87 -18.34
C ARG A 12 -0.75 -9.60 -18.48
N PHE A 13 -2.06 -9.68 -18.24
CA PHE A 13 -2.92 -8.51 -18.13
C PHE A 13 -2.77 -7.85 -16.75
N PHE A 14 -3.17 -6.59 -16.65
CA PHE A 14 -3.17 -5.91 -15.36
C PHE A 14 -4.28 -6.44 -14.46
N MET A 15 -3.95 -6.56 -13.16
CA MET A 15 -4.90 -7.05 -12.17
C MET A 15 -5.64 -5.90 -11.49
N GLU A 16 -6.93 -6.08 -11.33
CA GLU A 16 -7.77 -5.26 -10.47
C GLU A 16 -7.42 -5.49 -8.98
N ARG A 17 -7.79 -4.53 -8.14
CA ARG A 17 -7.60 -4.63 -6.69
C ARG A 17 -8.39 -5.79 -6.09
N HIS A 18 -9.61 -5.99 -6.55
CA HIS A 18 -10.48 -7.10 -6.14
C HIS A 18 -11.59 -7.30 -7.17
N ALA A 19 -11.80 -8.53 -7.63
CA ALA A 19 -12.74 -8.86 -8.69
C ALA A 19 -14.20 -8.39 -8.45
N LYS A 20 -14.65 -8.35 -7.18
CA LYS A 20 -16.01 -7.91 -6.81
C LYS A 20 -16.07 -6.53 -6.18
N LEU A 21 -15.10 -6.20 -5.30
CA LEU A 21 -15.15 -4.97 -4.50
C LEU A 21 -14.40 -3.80 -5.13
N GLY A 22 -13.51 -4.05 -6.09
CA GLY A 22 -12.74 -3.04 -6.79
C GLY A 22 -12.41 -3.47 -8.22
N PRO A 23 -13.43 -3.77 -9.07
CA PRO A 23 -13.22 -4.41 -10.37
C PRO A 23 -12.57 -3.51 -11.42
N VAL A 24 -12.56 -2.20 -11.22
CA VAL A 24 -11.92 -1.21 -12.09
C VAL A 24 -10.81 -0.44 -11.41
N GLU A 25 -10.52 -0.75 -10.16
CA GLU A 25 -9.46 -0.13 -9.35
C GLU A 25 -8.21 -1.00 -9.37
N THR A 26 -7.04 -0.39 -9.26
CA THR A 26 -5.79 -1.12 -9.06
C THR A 26 -5.40 -1.16 -7.58
N ALA A 27 -4.36 -1.92 -7.24
CA ALA A 27 -3.76 -1.87 -5.91
C ALA A 27 -3.13 -0.49 -5.59
N MET A 28 -2.88 0.33 -6.62
CA MET A 28 -2.35 1.68 -6.46
C MET A 28 -3.50 2.70 -6.53
N GLU A 29 -3.59 3.55 -5.52
CA GLU A 29 -4.61 4.60 -5.46
C GLU A 29 -4.48 5.58 -6.65
N GLY A 30 -5.62 6.01 -7.18
CA GLY A 30 -5.68 6.95 -8.32
C GLY A 30 -5.39 6.32 -9.69
N ILE A 31 -5.16 5.01 -9.77
CA ILE A 31 -4.97 4.28 -11.03
C ILE A 31 -6.11 3.29 -11.21
N PHE A 32 -6.78 3.41 -12.35
CA PHE A 32 -7.95 2.61 -12.70
C PHE A 32 -7.68 1.79 -13.95
N LEU A 33 -8.41 0.69 -14.12
CA LEU A 33 -8.32 -0.22 -15.26
C LEU A 33 -9.67 -0.35 -15.95
N CYS A 34 -9.67 -0.38 -17.29
CA CYS A 34 -10.85 -0.72 -18.07
C CYS A 34 -10.49 -1.38 -19.40
N GLY A 35 -11.46 -2.05 -20.00
CA GLY A 35 -11.34 -2.68 -21.31
C GLY A 35 -10.24 -3.72 -21.38
N CYS A 36 -9.62 -3.85 -22.53
CA CYS A 36 -8.61 -4.87 -22.82
C CYS A 36 -7.30 -4.74 -22.00
N ALA A 37 -7.13 -3.71 -21.19
CA ALA A 37 -6.00 -3.62 -20.27
C ALA A 37 -6.08 -4.66 -19.13
N GLN A 38 -7.29 -5.07 -18.75
CA GLN A 38 -7.55 -6.08 -17.73
C GLN A 38 -7.66 -7.50 -18.29
N GLY A 39 -8.00 -7.64 -19.57
CA GLY A 39 -8.18 -8.93 -20.25
C GLY A 39 -8.97 -8.77 -21.55
N PRO A 40 -9.10 -9.83 -22.35
CA PRO A 40 -9.93 -9.78 -23.54
C PRO A 40 -11.39 -9.47 -23.18
N LYS A 41 -11.98 -8.46 -23.82
CA LYS A 41 -13.34 -7.99 -23.56
C LYS A 41 -14.02 -7.59 -24.86
N ASP A 42 -15.33 -7.71 -24.92
CA ASP A 42 -16.13 -7.15 -25.99
C ASP A 42 -16.32 -5.62 -25.83
N ILE A 43 -16.99 -5.03 -26.80
CA ILE A 43 -17.21 -3.56 -26.83
C ILE A 43 -18.16 -3.15 -25.70
N ALA A 44 -19.21 -3.92 -25.43
CA ALA A 44 -20.21 -3.59 -24.41
C ALA A 44 -19.59 -3.60 -23.00
N ASP A 45 -18.80 -4.62 -22.69
CA ASP A 45 -18.06 -4.74 -21.43
C ASP A 45 -17.03 -3.60 -21.28
N SER A 46 -16.32 -3.28 -22.36
CA SER A 46 -15.33 -2.19 -22.36
C SER A 46 -15.97 -0.83 -22.08
N ILE A 47 -17.14 -0.54 -22.66
CA ILE A 47 -17.91 0.68 -22.43
C ILE A 47 -18.43 0.72 -20.98
N SER A 48 -18.98 -0.40 -20.50
CA SER A 48 -19.47 -0.51 -19.11
C SER A 48 -18.36 -0.26 -18.10
N GLN A 49 -17.18 -0.83 -18.31
CA GLN A 49 -16.03 -0.57 -17.45
C GLN A 49 -15.52 0.87 -17.56
N ALA A 50 -15.48 1.45 -18.76
CA ALA A 50 -15.10 2.85 -18.94
C ALA A 50 -16.04 3.79 -18.17
N SER A 51 -17.34 3.52 -18.20
CA SER A 51 -18.35 4.27 -17.44
C SER A 51 -18.16 4.11 -15.93
N ALA A 52 -17.84 2.90 -15.46
CA ALA A 52 -17.53 2.65 -14.06
C ALA A 52 -16.26 3.40 -13.61
N VAL A 53 -15.20 3.40 -14.43
CA VAL A 53 -13.99 4.19 -14.18
C VAL A 53 -14.31 5.68 -14.13
N ALA A 54 -15.07 6.21 -15.08
CA ALA A 54 -15.45 7.62 -15.10
C ALA A 54 -16.19 8.02 -13.81
N SER A 55 -17.12 7.18 -13.34
CA SER A 55 -17.84 7.41 -12.09
C SER A 55 -16.89 7.42 -10.87
N LYS A 56 -15.94 6.47 -10.80
CA LYS A 56 -14.95 6.41 -9.72
C LYS A 56 -14.00 7.61 -9.71
N VAL A 57 -13.52 8.01 -10.89
CA VAL A 57 -12.66 9.19 -11.05
C VAL A 57 -13.42 10.46 -10.66
N SER A 58 -14.67 10.61 -11.09
CA SER A 58 -15.50 11.76 -10.72
C SER A 58 -15.72 11.83 -9.20
N ALA A 59 -15.98 10.71 -8.56
CA ALA A 59 -16.12 10.66 -7.10
C ALA A 59 -14.80 11.05 -6.41
N LEU A 60 -13.66 10.57 -6.89
CA LEU A 60 -12.34 10.89 -6.33
C LEU A 60 -12.02 12.39 -6.47
N LEU A 61 -12.32 12.98 -7.63
CA LEU A 61 -12.02 14.38 -7.94
C LEU A 61 -13.06 15.38 -7.40
N SER A 62 -14.18 14.90 -6.87
CA SER A 62 -15.19 15.75 -6.23
C SER A 62 -14.82 16.17 -4.81
N GLU A 63 -13.84 15.54 -4.20
CA GLU A 63 -13.33 15.87 -2.88
C GLU A 63 -12.04 16.70 -2.98
N ASP A 64 -11.88 17.70 -2.12
CA ASP A 64 -10.66 18.54 -2.05
C ASP A 64 -9.46 17.78 -1.50
N THR A 65 -9.69 16.67 -0.80
CA THR A 65 -8.65 15.85 -0.17
C THR A 65 -8.86 14.37 -0.41
N ILE A 66 -7.77 13.63 -0.61
CA ILE A 66 -7.80 12.17 -0.74
C ILE A 66 -7.52 11.56 0.63
N ARG A 67 -8.41 10.67 1.08
CA ARG A 67 -8.19 9.87 2.29
C ARG A 67 -7.22 8.73 1.98
N LEU A 68 -6.08 8.74 2.64
CA LEU A 68 -5.11 7.66 2.55
C LEU A 68 -5.41 6.56 3.58
N GLU A 69 -4.94 5.35 3.31
CA GLU A 69 -5.01 4.22 4.25
C GLU A 69 -4.25 4.58 5.54
N PRO A 70 -4.90 4.51 6.73
CA PRO A 70 -4.24 4.85 8.00
C PRO A 70 -3.25 3.76 8.46
N ILE A 71 -3.40 2.52 7.97
CA ILE A 71 -2.55 1.38 8.32
C ILE A 71 -1.29 1.42 7.46
N VAL A 72 -0.34 2.25 7.86
CA VAL A 72 0.94 2.43 7.17
C VAL A 72 2.12 2.18 8.09
N SER A 73 3.28 1.98 7.50
CA SER A 73 4.55 1.86 8.22
C SER A 73 4.93 3.17 8.89
N THR A 74 5.59 3.06 10.04
CA THR A 74 6.21 4.20 10.74
C THR A 74 7.59 3.78 11.23
N SER A 75 8.60 4.66 11.10
CA SER A 75 9.94 4.41 11.60
C SER A 75 10.16 5.11 12.95
N ASP A 76 10.91 4.45 13.84
CA ASP A 76 11.42 5.05 15.07
C ASP A 76 12.89 5.47 14.85
N PRO A 77 13.21 6.77 14.85
CA PRO A 77 14.56 7.25 14.62
C PRO A 77 15.58 6.82 15.68
N LYS A 78 15.12 6.44 16.90
CA LYS A 78 15.99 5.98 17.98
C LYS A 78 16.44 4.53 17.77
N LEU A 79 15.61 3.71 17.16
CA LEU A 79 15.86 2.29 16.90
C LEU A 79 16.43 2.04 15.49
N CYS A 80 16.15 2.95 14.56
CA CYS A 80 16.60 2.82 13.18
C CYS A 80 18.12 2.97 13.08
N ARG A 81 18.79 2.03 12.38
CA ARG A 81 20.23 2.05 12.13
C ARG A 81 20.58 2.30 10.66
N ALA A 82 19.66 2.78 9.88
CA ALA A 82 19.86 3.11 8.47
C ALA A 82 20.46 1.95 7.62
N CYS A 83 20.20 0.70 7.98
CA CYS A 83 20.80 -0.45 7.29
C CYS A 83 20.21 -0.75 5.91
N GLY A 84 19.14 -0.07 5.50
CA GLY A 84 18.53 -0.17 4.18
C GLY A 84 17.67 -1.42 3.91
N LYS A 85 17.74 -2.48 4.72
CA LYS A 85 17.04 -3.76 4.47
C LYS A 85 15.54 -3.62 4.22
N CYS A 86 14.86 -2.74 4.96
CA CYS A 86 13.44 -2.48 4.77
C CYS A 86 13.15 -1.74 3.45
N VAL A 87 14.09 -0.93 2.96
CA VAL A 87 13.99 -0.25 1.67
C VAL A 87 14.08 -1.26 0.53
N GLU A 88 15.04 -2.19 0.60
CA GLU A 88 15.27 -3.24 -0.40
C GLU A 88 14.06 -4.16 -0.60
N VAL A 89 13.38 -4.54 0.50
CA VAL A 89 12.23 -5.45 0.45
C VAL A 89 10.89 -4.78 0.15
N CYS A 90 10.86 -3.45 0.03
CA CYS A 90 9.63 -2.73 -0.21
C CYS A 90 9.26 -2.76 -1.69
N GLU A 91 8.31 -3.61 -2.07
CA GLU A 91 7.82 -3.71 -3.46
C GLU A 91 7.14 -2.43 -3.95
N TYR A 92 6.60 -1.62 -3.03
CA TYR A 92 5.92 -0.35 -3.33
C TYR A 92 6.88 0.83 -3.40
N HIS A 93 8.17 0.64 -3.08
CA HIS A 93 9.17 1.71 -2.98
C HIS A 93 8.69 2.90 -2.14
N ALA A 94 7.98 2.60 -1.06
CA ALA A 94 7.45 3.57 -0.12
C ALA A 94 8.46 4.01 0.95
N LEU A 95 9.66 3.43 0.95
CA LEU A 95 10.69 3.64 1.97
C LEU A 95 11.95 4.20 1.34
N GLU A 96 12.49 5.23 1.96
CA GLU A 96 13.74 5.89 1.54
C GLU A 96 14.62 6.17 2.75
N LEU A 97 15.94 6.24 2.56
CA LEU A 97 16.87 6.68 3.60
C LEU A 97 17.05 8.20 3.48
N ASN A 98 16.65 8.91 4.51
CA ASN A 98 16.81 10.36 4.59
C ASN A 98 17.69 10.76 5.77
N GLU A 99 18.48 11.78 5.58
CA GLU A 99 19.32 12.36 6.63
C GLU A 99 18.49 13.30 7.51
N ILE A 100 18.43 13.05 8.82
CA ILE A 100 17.73 13.92 9.78
C ILE A 100 18.70 14.92 10.42
N GLU A 101 19.95 14.49 10.67
CA GLU A 101 21.04 15.29 11.26
C GLU A 101 22.32 14.92 10.53
N VAL A 102 23.31 15.78 10.58
CA VAL A 102 24.62 15.54 9.92
C VAL A 102 25.17 14.18 10.36
N GLY A 103 25.24 13.25 9.40
CA GLY A 103 25.74 11.88 9.61
C GLY A 103 24.74 10.89 10.22
N LYS A 104 23.48 11.28 10.46
CA LYS A 104 22.44 10.38 10.97
C LYS A 104 21.31 10.18 9.94
N GLN A 105 21.31 9.03 9.33
CA GLN A 105 20.24 8.63 8.42
C GLN A 105 19.18 7.81 9.13
N VAL A 106 17.93 7.94 8.68
CA VAL A 106 16.82 7.09 9.08
C VAL A 106 15.94 6.77 7.88
N VAL A 107 15.12 5.74 8.03
CA VAL A 107 14.12 5.40 7.02
C VAL A 107 12.96 6.38 7.11
N PHE A 108 12.70 7.06 6.01
CA PHE A 108 11.49 7.84 5.78
C PHE A 108 10.44 6.96 5.10
N VAL A 109 9.17 7.13 5.49
CA VAL A 109 8.04 6.40 4.93
C VAL A 109 7.15 7.36 4.14
N ASN A 110 7.00 7.13 2.85
CA ASN A 110 5.99 7.80 2.04
C ASN A 110 4.64 7.10 2.27
N GLU A 111 3.78 7.72 3.07
CA GLU A 111 2.48 7.17 3.46
C GLU A 111 1.54 6.97 2.27
N ALA A 112 1.65 7.80 1.22
CA ALA A 112 0.83 7.67 0.02
C ALA A 112 1.14 6.41 -0.81
N LEU A 113 2.39 5.93 -0.77
CA LEU A 113 2.82 4.72 -1.45
C LEU A 113 2.72 3.47 -0.57
N CYS A 114 2.72 3.64 0.76
CA CYS A 114 2.72 2.52 1.69
C CYS A 114 1.37 1.80 1.68
N LYS A 115 1.39 0.47 1.57
CA LYS A 115 0.20 -0.40 1.59
C LYS A 115 0.05 -1.20 2.89
N GLY A 116 0.81 -0.87 3.92
CA GLY A 116 0.69 -1.52 5.23
C GLY A 116 0.98 -3.02 5.25
N CYS A 117 1.67 -3.57 4.25
CA CYS A 117 1.87 -5.02 4.08
C CYS A 117 2.73 -5.68 5.17
N GLY A 118 3.49 -4.92 5.97
CA GLY A 118 4.25 -5.42 7.11
C GLY A 118 5.61 -6.07 6.81
N VAL A 119 5.98 -6.28 5.54
CA VAL A 119 7.25 -6.93 5.16
C VAL A 119 8.47 -6.20 5.75
N CYS A 120 8.45 -4.86 5.74
CA CYS A 120 9.51 -4.03 6.33
C CYS A 120 9.64 -4.22 7.85
N GLN A 121 8.52 -4.39 8.57
CA GLN A 121 8.49 -4.68 10.01
C GLN A 121 9.10 -6.06 10.30
N ALA A 122 8.71 -7.08 9.53
CA ALA A 122 9.22 -8.44 9.67
C ALA A 122 10.74 -8.53 9.38
N THR A 123 11.22 -7.74 8.40
CA THR A 123 12.64 -7.75 7.98
C THR A 123 13.54 -6.94 8.91
N CYS A 124 13.00 -6.02 9.73
CA CYS A 124 13.81 -5.12 10.55
C CYS A 124 14.43 -5.82 11.77
N PRO A 125 15.76 -6.01 11.84
CA PRO A 125 16.40 -6.71 12.94
C PRO A 125 16.39 -5.95 14.26
N LYS A 126 16.14 -4.62 14.21
CA LYS A 126 16.09 -3.72 15.37
C LYS A 126 14.70 -3.27 15.74
N LYS A 127 13.67 -3.77 15.04
CA LYS A 127 12.26 -3.36 15.23
C LYS A 127 12.06 -1.84 15.16
N GLY A 128 12.92 -1.15 14.43
CA GLY A 128 12.88 0.31 14.25
C GLY A 128 11.88 0.78 13.19
N ILE A 129 11.14 -0.14 12.57
CA ILE A 129 10.02 0.15 11.67
C ILE A 129 8.87 -0.80 12.02
N PHE A 130 7.67 -0.28 12.06
CA PHE A 130 6.47 -1.04 12.44
C PHE A 130 5.24 -0.48 11.73
N ILE A 131 4.19 -1.28 11.62
CA ILE A 131 2.88 -0.85 11.10
C ILE A 131 2.09 -0.20 12.24
N ARG A 132 1.46 0.94 11.98
CA ARG A 132 0.57 1.62 12.94
C ARG A 132 -0.54 0.67 13.39
N GLY A 133 -0.74 0.56 14.69
CA GLY A 133 -1.74 -0.33 15.29
C GLY A 133 -1.32 -1.80 15.42
N PHE A 134 -0.15 -2.19 14.88
CA PHE A 134 0.29 -3.59 14.86
C PHE A 134 1.69 -3.79 15.49
N LYS A 135 2.00 -3.02 16.53
CA LYS A 135 3.16 -3.35 17.38
C LYS A 135 2.90 -4.62 18.16
N LEU A 136 3.94 -5.38 18.44
CA LEU A 136 3.82 -6.65 19.15
C LEU A 136 3.15 -6.49 20.52
N GLU A 137 3.45 -5.42 21.25
CA GLU A 137 2.83 -5.08 22.51
C GLU A 137 1.32 -4.84 22.35
N GLN A 138 0.92 -4.08 21.31
CA GLN A 138 -0.50 -3.82 21.02
C GLN A 138 -1.26 -5.09 20.68
N LEU A 139 -0.66 -5.97 19.88
CA LEU A 139 -1.26 -7.28 19.56
C LEU A 139 -1.40 -8.16 20.82
N GLY A 140 -0.41 -8.11 21.72
CA GLY A 140 -0.47 -8.80 23.01
C GLY A 140 -1.64 -8.32 23.87
N GLU A 141 -1.81 -7.01 23.99
CA GLU A 141 -2.94 -6.42 24.74
C GLU A 141 -4.30 -6.75 24.11
N MET A 142 -4.39 -6.77 22.78
CA MET A 142 -5.63 -7.20 22.10
C MET A 142 -5.98 -8.66 22.40
N VAL A 143 -5.00 -9.55 22.44
CA VAL A 143 -5.21 -10.96 22.79
C VAL A 143 -5.62 -11.10 24.25
N ASN A 144 -4.95 -10.40 25.17
CA ASN A 144 -5.29 -10.41 26.59
C ASN A 144 -6.73 -9.94 26.82
N ALA A 145 -7.11 -8.81 26.24
CA ALA A 145 -8.48 -8.29 26.34
C ALA A 145 -9.53 -9.29 25.82
N ALA A 146 -9.26 -9.94 24.69
CA ALA A 146 -10.17 -10.94 24.13
C ALA A 146 -10.31 -12.20 25.02
N LEU A 147 -9.28 -12.53 25.81
CA LEU A 147 -9.31 -13.68 26.75
C LEU A 147 -9.96 -13.32 28.08
N GLU A 148 -9.96 -12.05 28.50
CA GLU A 148 -10.62 -11.59 29.72
C GLU A 148 -12.14 -11.51 29.57
N GLU A 149 -12.64 -11.31 28.32
CA GLU A 149 -14.07 -11.26 28.00
C GLU A 149 -14.71 -12.65 27.75
N ALA A 150 -13.90 -13.71 27.69
CA ALA A 150 -14.35 -15.09 27.43
C ALA A 150 -14.55 -15.88 28.73
#